data_3b9c252dc9a0ffbd5b71b1d9f526462a
#
_entry.id   3b9c252dc9a0ffbd5b71b1d9f526462a
#
_cell.length_a   1.000
_cell.length_b   1.000
_cell.length_c   1.000
_cell.angle_alpha   90.00
_cell.angle_beta   90.00
_cell.angle_gamma   90.00
#
_symmetry.space_group_name_H-M   'P 1'
#
loop_
_entity.id
_entity.type
_entity.pdbx_description
1 polymer ?
#
loop_
_entity_poly.entity_id
_entity_poly.type
_entity_poly.pdbx_seq_one_letter_code
_entity_poly.pdbx_strand_id
1 'polypeptide(L)'
;MPINAQGYFNALRSYLNTRHYAVTEMDGGRIVLKEKIYPPGSTTPVDQKVRLSITGEALVINLDKKNRTGRSDPLFHFLDDNAKPWSKRCDFVIFHRIGERIKVHCIEFKSASLPDSLVDQLEASEAWCRALHSTIRHYTGETRRLHLTKYVFSCHPNPATYLDPDGKYLLRDHSIRHYLYSDIDGKSLDALDNTNIESIN
;
A
#
# COMPACT_ATOMS: atom_id res chain seq x y z
N MET A 1 8.25 -24.97 -15.22
CA MET A 1 8.09 -25.20 -13.77
C MET A 1 7.72 -23.86 -13.14
N PRO A 2 6.75 -23.82 -12.21
CA PRO A 2 6.44 -22.59 -11.51
C PRO A 2 7.69 -22.05 -10.79
N ILE A 3 7.83 -20.74 -10.75
CA ILE A 3 8.96 -20.08 -10.07
C ILE A 3 8.75 -20.13 -8.55
N ASN A 4 9.85 -20.05 -7.76
CA ASN A 4 9.77 -19.90 -6.32
C ASN A 4 9.47 -18.45 -5.90
N ALA A 5 9.35 -18.14 -4.63
CA ALA A 5 9.06 -16.80 -4.14
C ALA A 5 10.13 -15.78 -4.54
N GLN A 6 11.39 -16.17 -4.59
CA GLN A 6 12.48 -15.31 -5.09
C GLN A 6 12.33 -15.01 -6.57
N GLY A 7 12.00 -16.02 -7.38
CA GLY A 7 11.73 -15.84 -8.80
C GLY A 7 10.54 -14.89 -9.04
N TYR A 8 9.49 -14.99 -8.22
CA TYR A 8 8.37 -14.06 -8.26
C TYR A 8 8.81 -12.61 -7.95
N PHE A 9 9.62 -12.40 -6.93
CA PHE A 9 10.15 -11.08 -6.58
C PHE A 9 11.02 -10.50 -7.70
N ASN A 10 11.83 -11.32 -8.34
CA ASN A 10 12.64 -10.90 -9.50
C ASN A 10 11.76 -10.51 -10.69
N ALA A 11 10.70 -11.30 -10.98
CA ALA A 11 9.72 -10.96 -12.00
C ALA A 11 8.98 -9.65 -11.66
N LEU A 12 8.56 -9.48 -10.41
CA LEU A 12 7.93 -8.26 -9.93
C LEU A 12 8.81 -7.04 -10.21
N ARG A 13 10.11 -7.08 -9.84
CA ARG A 13 11.06 -5.98 -10.11
C ARG A 13 11.25 -5.71 -11.60
N SER A 14 11.34 -6.76 -12.41
CA SER A 14 11.60 -6.61 -13.84
C SER A 14 10.38 -6.15 -14.66
N TYR A 15 9.16 -6.43 -14.20
CA TYR A 15 7.93 -6.09 -14.92
C TYR A 15 7.39 -4.70 -14.56
N LEU A 16 7.77 -4.16 -13.39
CA LEU A 16 7.32 -2.84 -12.97
C LEU A 16 7.89 -1.74 -13.86
N ASN A 17 7.01 -0.88 -14.35
CA ASN A 17 7.39 0.29 -15.12
C ASN A 17 7.78 1.46 -14.19
N THR A 18 9.06 1.57 -13.85
CA THR A 18 9.58 2.62 -12.98
C THR A 18 9.46 4.05 -13.51
N ARG A 19 8.98 4.24 -14.74
CA ARG A 19 8.61 5.57 -15.26
C ARG A 19 7.35 6.09 -14.56
N HIS A 20 6.39 5.19 -14.31
CA HIS A 20 5.09 5.53 -13.74
C HIS A 20 5.01 5.31 -12.22
N TYR A 21 5.80 4.41 -11.68
CA TYR A 21 5.82 4.10 -10.26
C TYR A 21 7.19 4.35 -9.65
N ALA A 22 7.24 4.93 -8.45
CA ALA A 22 8.46 4.98 -7.69
C ALA A 22 8.64 3.67 -6.91
N VAL A 23 9.81 3.06 -7.03
CA VAL A 23 10.15 1.81 -6.37
C VAL A 23 11.28 2.07 -5.40
N THR A 24 11.13 1.59 -4.16
CA THR A 24 12.13 1.69 -3.11
C THR A 24 12.40 0.32 -2.54
N GLU A 25 13.66 -0.06 -2.50
CA GLU A 25 14.10 -1.29 -1.85
C GLU A 25 14.31 -1.07 -0.35
N MET A 26 14.44 -2.16 0.39
CA MET A 26 14.89 -2.11 1.78
C MET A 26 16.30 -1.55 1.90
N ASP A 27 16.54 -0.82 2.96
CA ASP A 27 17.89 -0.42 3.39
C ASP A 27 18.14 -0.91 4.82
N GLY A 28 19.17 -1.76 4.98
CA GLY A 28 19.58 -2.27 6.30
C GLY A 28 18.46 -2.96 7.09
N GLY A 29 17.54 -3.66 6.43
CA GLY A 29 16.39 -4.31 7.10
C GLY A 29 15.25 -3.33 7.48
N ARG A 30 15.24 -2.14 6.89
CA ARG A 30 14.22 -1.11 7.14
C ARG A 30 13.65 -0.57 5.84
N ILE A 31 12.40 -0.12 5.91
CA ILE A 31 11.78 0.72 4.89
C ILE A 31 11.38 2.06 5.52
N VAL A 32 11.37 3.10 4.70
CA VAL A 32 10.90 4.44 5.09
C VAL A 32 9.81 4.84 4.12
N LEU A 33 8.58 4.89 4.63
CA LEU A 33 7.45 5.46 3.91
C LEU A 33 7.44 6.96 4.17
N LYS A 34 7.40 7.77 3.13
CA LYS A 34 7.44 9.22 3.23
C LYS A 34 6.36 9.84 2.38
N GLU A 35 5.47 10.61 3.00
CA GLU A 35 4.38 11.31 2.32
C GLU A 35 4.24 12.73 2.85
N LYS A 36 3.77 13.65 2.00
CA LYS A 36 3.43 15.02 2.40
C LYS A 36 2.01 15.06 2.92
N ILE A 37 1.88 15.41 4.19
CA ILE A 37 0.57 15.56 4.83
C ILE A 37 0.37 17.00 5.30
N TYR A 38 -0.89 17.40 5.47
CA TYR A 38 -1.27 18.67 6.07
C TYR A 38 -1.77 18.39 7.50
N PRO A 39 -1.00 18.73 8.54
CA PRO A 39 -1.43 18.54 9.92
C PRO A 39 -2.74 19.28 10.22
N PRO A 40 -3.54 18.83 11.19
CA PRO A 40 -4.76 19.52 11.59
C PRO A 40 -4.52 21.00 11.86
N GLY A 41 -5.31 21.86 11.18
CA GLY A 41 -5.20 23.33 11.34
C GLY A 41 -4.02 23.99 10.61
N SER A 42 -3.20 23.24 9.87
CA SER A 42 -2.06 23.77 9.10
C SER A 42 -2.38 23.85 7.62
N THR A 43 -1.97 24.95 6.97
CA THR A 43 -1.96 25.10 5.51
C THR A 43 -0.61 24.74 4.89
N THR A 44 0.40 24.46 5.73
CA THR A 44 1.76 24.12 5.30
C THR A 44 1.93 22.60 5.39
N PRO A 45 2.29 21.93 4.29
CA PRO A 45 2.54 20.49 4.32
C PRO A 45 3.83 20.17 5.07
N VAL A 46 3.84 19.02 5.72
CA VAL A 46 5.04 18.45 6.36
C VAL A 46 5.33 17.07 5.79
N ASP A 47 6.60 16.71 5.78
CA ASP A 47 7.04 15.37 5.40
C ASP A 47 6.77 14.41 6.57
N GLN A 48 5.70 13.66 6.48
CA GLN A 48 5.44 12.56 7.41
C GLN A 48 6.27 11.35 7.01
N LYS A 49 6.95 10.77 7.97
CA LYS A 49 7.77 9.56 7.78
C LYS A 49 7.32 8.48 8.75
N VAL A 50 7.19 7.25 8.23
CA VAL A 50 6.98 6.04 9.02
C VAL A 50 8.11 5.08 8.68
N ARG A 51 8.85 4.67 9.69
CA ARG A 51 9.97 3.72 9.59
C ARG A 51 9.51 2.36 10.07
N LEU A 52 9.67 1.35 9.24
CA LEU A 52 9.29 -0.01 9.59
C LEU A 52 10.51 -0.92 9.46
N SER A 53 10.80 -1.70 10.49
CA SER A 53 11.75 -2.79 10.39
C SER A 53 11.09 -4.00 9.71
N ILE A 54 11.87 -4.78 8.98
CA ILE A 54 11.35 -5.89 8.16
C ILE A 54 12.27 -7.10 8.31
N THR A 55 11.64 -8.25 8.51
CA THR A 55 12.30 -9.55 8.38
C THR A 55 12.09 -10.06 6.95
N GLY A 56 13.13 -10.55 6.29
CA GLY A 56 13.03 -11.02 4.91
C GLY A 56 13.32 -9.91 3.90
N GLU A 57 12.50 -9.79 2.85
CA GLU A 57 12.75 -8.91 1.72
C GLU A 57 11.49 -8.12 1.37
N ALA A 58 11.61 -6.84 1.10
CA ALA A 58 10.47 -6.02 0.71
C ALA A 58 10.77 -5.12 -0.48
N LEU A 59 9.72 -4.83 -1.24
CA LEU A 59 9.68 -3.88 -2.33
C LEU A 59 8.53 -2.92 -2.09
N VAL A 60 8.83 -1.64 -1.94
CA VAL A 60 7.85 -0.58 -1.74
C VAL A 60 7.58 0.12 -3.07
N ILE A 61 6.32 0.21 -3.43
CA ILE A 61 5.85 0.88 -4.64
C ILE A 61 4.99 2.06 -4.23
N ASN A 62 5.40 3.28 -4.59
CA ASN A 62 4.56 4.46 -4.47
C ASN A 62 3.71 4.55 -5.74
N LEU A 63 2.39 4.35 -5.58
CA LEU A 63 1.43 4.41 -6.68
C LEU A 63 1.05 5.85 -7.04
N ASP A 64 1.16 6.79 -6.10
CA ASP A 64 0.81 8.20 -6.32
C ASP A 64 2.02 9.05 -6.71
N LYS A 65 3.02 8.45 -7.36
CA LYS A 65 4.17 9.16 -7.92
C LYS A 65 3.70 10.29 -8.83
N LYS A 66 4.09 11.52 -8.51
CA LYS A 66 3.80 12.70 -9.35
C LYS A 66 4.79 12.78 -10.51
N ASN A 67 4.27 13.05 -11.71
CA ASN A 67 5.06 13.36 -12.88
C ASN A 67 5.53 14.83 -12.85
N ARG A 68 6.21 15.27 -13.92
CA ARG A 68 6.74 16.65 -14.02
C ARG A 68 5.66 17.75 -14.00
N THR A 69 4.41 17.41 -14.28
CA THR A 69 3.27 18.35 -14.23
C THR A 69 2.57 18.36 -12.87
N GLY A 70 3.07 17.59 -11.88
CA GLY A 70 2.47 17.46 -10.55
C GLY A 70 1.25 16.54 -10.52
N ARG A 71 0.96 15.82 -11.61
CA ARG A 71 -0.13 14.85 -11.70
C ARG A 71 0.43 13.44 -11.62
N SER A 72 -0.36 12.50 -11.10
CA SER A 72 -0.04 11.08 -11.19
C SER A 72 -0.43 10.56 -12.57
N ASP A 73 0.35 9.63 -13.10
CA ASP A 73 -0.01 8.93 -14.33
C ASP A 73 -1.17 7.95 -14.07
N PRO A 74 -1.96 7.55 -15.08
CA PRO A 74 -3.02 6.57 -14.92
C PRO A 74 -2.54 5.30 -14.22
N LEU A 75 -3.33 4.77 -13.28
CA LEU A 75 -3.00 3.53 -12.60
C LEU A 75 -3.02 2.33 -13.58
N PHE A 76 -3.98 2.36 -14.50
CA PHE A 76 -4.11 1.43 -15.62
C PHE A 76 -3.99 2.20 -16.93
N HIS A 77 -2.83 2.15 -17.59
CA HIS A 77 -2.53 2.95 -18.79
C HIS A 77 -3.44 2.65 -20.00
N PHE A 78 -4.21 1.58 -19.97
CA PHE A 78 -5.16 1.21 -21.00
C PHE A 78 -6.60 1.64 -20.69
N LEU A 79 -6.85 2.28 -19.54
CA LEU A 79 -8.16 2.79 -19.14
C LEU A 79 -8.13 4.33 -19.06
N ASP A 80 -9.29 4.95 -19.38
CA ASP A 80 -9.52 6.35 -19.05
C ASP A 80 -9.60 6.52 -17.53
N ASP A 81 -8.80 7.40 -16.96
CA ASP A 81 -8.75 7.64 -15.52
C ASP A 81 -9.43 8.95 -15.09
N ASN A 82 -10.05 9.67 -16.01
CA ASN A 82 -10.68 10.94 -15.70
C ASN A 82 -11.92 10.76 -14.81
N ALA A 83 -11.76 11.05 -13.51
CA ALA A 83 -12.78 10.92 -12.48
C ALA A 83 -13.44 9.52 -12.37
N LYS A 84 -12.72 8.46 -12.71
CA LYS A 84 -13.21 7.08 -12.62
C LYS A 84 -12.81 6.44 -11.28
N PRO A 85 -13.57 5.47 -10.74
CA PRO A 85 -13.23 4.79 -9.49
C PRO A 85 -11.83 4.16 -9.50
N TRP A 86 -11.45 3.53 -10.60
CA TRP A 86 -10.13 2.91 -10.76
C TRP A 86 -8.97 3.88 -10.94
N SER A 87 -9.21 5.20 -11.04
CA SER A 87 -8.16 6.23 -11.06
C SER A 87 -7.65 6.55 -9.64
N LYS A 88 -8.41 6.18 -8.62
CA LYS A 88 -8.00 6.34 -7.23
C LYS A 88 -6.86 5.37 -6.90
N ARG A 89 -6.07 5.72 -5.91
CA ARG A 89 -4.91 4.90 -5.50
C ARG A 89 -4.52 5.20 -4.06
N CYS A 90 -3.96 4.22 -3.37
CA CYS A 90 -3.28 4.46 -2.11
C CYS A 90 -1.85 4.97 -2.34
N ASP A 91 -1.23 5.48 -1.29
CA ASP A 91 0.12 6.03 -1.38
C ASP A 91 1.15 4.93 -1.63
N PHE A 92 1.08 3.82 -0.90
CA PHE A 92 2.09 2.77 -0.95
C PHE A 92 1.50 1.37 -1.07
N VAL A 93 2.15 0.55 -1.89
CA VAL A 93 2.00 -0.91 -1.88
C VAL A 93 3.33 -1.53 -1.51
N ILE A 94 3.34 -2.41 -0.52
CA ILE A 94 4.52 -3.15 -0.09
C ILE A 94 4.33 -4.62 -0.44
N PHE A 95 5.18 -5.15 -1.30
CA PHE A 95 5.35 -6.58 -1.45
C PHE A 95 6.41 -7.04 -0.46
N HIS A 96 6.07 -7.98 0.40
CA HIS A 96 6.90 -8.45 1.50
C HIS A 96 7.06 -9.96 1.42
N ARG A 97 8.29 -10.43 1.20
CA ARG A 97 8.63 -11.85 1.11
C ARG A 97 9.27 -12.33 2.41
N ILE A 98 8.69 -13.36 3.00
CA ILE A 98 9.21 -14.07 4.17
C ILE A 98 9.30 -15.57 3.81
N GLY A 99 10.50 -16.05 3.54
CA GLY A 99 10.68 -17.39 2.99
C GLY A 99 9.93 -17.57 1.67
N GLU A 100 9.02 -18.54 1.61
CA GLU A 100 8.18 -18.81 0.45
C GLU A 100 6.83 -18.08 0.45
N ARG A 101 6.55 -17.25 1.45
CA ARG A 101 5.32 -16.47 1.54
C ARG A 101 5.55 -15.06 1.01
N ILE A 102 4.54 -14.53 0.31
CA ILE A 102 4.51 -13.14 -0.12
C ILE A 102 3.22 -12.50 0.39
N LYS A 103 3.39 -11.47 1.19
CA LYS A 103 2.32 -10.61 1.67
C LYS A 103 2.30 -9.32 0.84
N VAL A 104 1.12 -8.73 0.67
CA VAL A 104 0.94 -7.43 0.03
C VAL A 104 0.25 -6.50 1.02
N HIS A 105 0.78 -5.32 1.22
CA HIS A 105 0.22 -4.34 2.12
C HIS A 105 -0.10 -3.07 1.33
N CYS A 106 -1.39 -2.72 1.23
CA CYS A 106 -1.85 -1.44 0.68
C CYS A 106 -1.97 -0.44 1.82
N ILE A 107 -1.29 0.69 1.72
CA ILE A 107 -1.19 1.68 2.80
C ILE A 107 -1.54 3.06 2.28
N GLU A 108 -2.48 3.71 2.96
CA GLU A 108 -2.87 5.10 2.71
C GLU A 108 -2.49 5.98 3.91
N PHE A 109 -1.92 7.15 3.64
CA PHE A 109 -1.58 8.17 4.66
C PHE A 109 -2.66 9.24 4.70
N LYS A 110 -3.14 9.57 5.89
CA LYS A 110 -4.12 10.63 6.11
C LYS A 110 -3.69 11.54 7.26
N SER A 111 -4.01 12.82 7.16
CA SER A 111 -3.70 13.80 8.22
C SER A 111 -4.91 14.07 9.10
N ALA A 112 -5.81 14.97 8.67
CA ALA A 112 -6.84 15.56 9.50
C ALA A 112 -8.22 14.93 9.34
N SER A 113 -8.43 14.04 8.37
CA SER A 113 -9.73 13.40 8.12
C SER A 113 -9.55 11.99 7.56
N LEU A 114 -10.58 11.17 7.74
CA LEU A 114 -10.69 9.84 7.14
C LEU A 114 -11.90 9.84 6.18
N PRO A 115 -11.78 10.41 4.96
CA PRO A 115 -12.90 10.60 4.05
C PRO A 115 -13.39 9.26 3.46
N ASP A 116 -14.62 9.25 2.93
CA ASP A 116 -15.20 8.05 2.30
C ASP A 116 -14.39 7.56 1.12
N SER A 117 -13.77 8.47 0.37
CA SER A 117 -12.90 8.14 -0.76
C SER A 117 -11.66 7.29 -0.41
N LEU A 118 -11.35 7.13 0.87
CA LEU A 118 -10.26 6.28 1.34
C LEU A 118 -10.51 4.80 1.03
N VAL A 119 -11.75 4.34 1.15
CA VAL A 119 -12.12 2.96 0.78
C VAL A 119 -11.85 2.74 -0.70
N ASP A 120 -12.35 3.64 -1.57
CA ASP A 120 -12.14 3.55 -3.02
C ASP A 120 -10.64 3.58 -3.41
N GLN A 121 -9.81 4.34 -2.66
CA GLN A 121 -8.36 4.38 -2.91
C GLN A 121 -7.71 3.02 -2.66
N LEU A 122 -8.09 2.37 -1.58
CA LEU A 122 -7.56 1.06 -1.22
C LEU A 122 -8.10 -0.06 -2.12
N GLU A 123 -9.39 -0.01 -2.50
CA GLU A 123 -9.99 -0.95 -3.46
C GLU A 123 -9.36 -0.85 -4.85
N ALA A 124 -9.15 0.35 -5.37
CA ALA A 124 -8.50 0.53 -6.66
C ALA A 124 -7.04 0.04 -6.63
N SER A 125 -6.35 0.22 -5.52
CA SER A 125 -4.98 -0.29 -5.34
C SER A 125 -4.93 -1.81 -5.21
N GLU A 126 -5.93 -2.41 -4.58
CA GLU A 126 -6.11 -3.86 -4.58
C GLU A 126 -6.34 -4.39 -6.00
N ALA A 127 -7.21 -3.74 -6.79
CA ALA A 127 -7.46 -4.10 -8.18
C ALA A 127 -6.16 -4.03 -9.01
N TRP A 128 -5.33 -3.01 -8.76
CA TRP A 128 -4.01 -2.90 -9.39
C TRP A 128 -3.08 -4.06 -8.98
N CYS A 129 -3.03 -4.42 -7.71
CA CYS A 129 -2.24 -5.56 -7.23
C CYS A 129 -2.70 -6.88 -7.87
N ARG A 130 -4.01 -7.08 -8.02
CA ARG A 130 -4.60 -8.25 -8.69
C ARG A 130 -4.20 -8.31 -10.16
N ALA A 131 -4.28 -7.20 -10.89
CA ALA A 131 -3.89 -7.12 -12.29
C ALA A 131 -2.39 -7.42 -12.49
N LEU A 132 -1.52 -6.82 -11.66
CA LEU A 132 -0.09 -7.07 -11.68
C LEU A 132 0.23 -8.54 -11.38
N HIS A 133 -0.37 -9.10 -10.32
CA HIS A 133 -0.18 -10.50 -9.96
C HIS A 133 -0.64 -11.45 -11.07
N SER A 134 -1.82 -11.21 -11.65
CA SER A 134 -2.35 -11.99 -12.76
C SER A 134 -1.40 -11.97 -13.97
N THR A 135 -0.83 -10.81 -14.29
CA THR A 135 0.16 -10.66 -15.36
C THR A 135 1.41 -11.49 -15.07
N ILE A 136 1.98 -11.37 -13.85
CA ILE A 136 3.17 -12.16 -13.47
C ILE A 136 2.87 -13.66 -13.56
N ARG A 137 1.73 -14.09 -13.03
CA ARG A 137 1.30 -15.51 -13.11
C ARG A 137 1.24 -16.02 -14.54
N HIS A 138 0.62 -15.23 -15.42
CA HIS A 138 0.46 -15.63 -16.84
C HIS A 138 1.81 -15.87 -17.52
N TYR A 139 2.77 -14.98 -17.32
CA TYR A 139 4.06 -15.07 -18.02
C TYR A 139 5.12 -15.93 -17.33
N THR A 140 4.93 -16.27 -16.05
CA THR A 140 5.90 -17.07 -15.27
C THR A 140 5.41 -18.47 -14.93
N GLY A 141 4.13 -18.77 -15.15
CA GLY A 141 3.51 -20.03 -14.72
C GLY A 141 3.38 -20.14 -13.19
N GLU A 142 3.47 -19.03 -12.47
CA GLU A 142 3.30 -18.97 -11.01
C GLU A 142 1.86 -19.31 -10.61
N THR A 143 1.68 -20.09 -9.54
CA THR A 143 0.36 -20.53 -9.05
C THR A 143 0.06 -20.11 -7.63
N ARG A 144 1.00 -19.42 -6.95
CA ARG A 144 0.82 -19.03 -5.54
C ARG A 144 -0.31 -18.02 -5.37
N ARG A 145 -0.87 -18.02 -4.18
CA ARG A 145 -1.77 -16.97 -3.71
C ARG A 145 -0.96 -15.93 -2.95
N LEU A 146 -1.31 -14.66 -3.13
CA LEU A 146 -0.80 -13.58 -2.29
C LEU A 146 -1.81 -13.27 -1.19
N HIS A 147 -1.31 -12.81 -0.06
CA HIS A 147 -2.11 -12.38 1.08
C HIS A 147 -2.07 -10.85 1.13
N LEU A 148 -3.20 -10.20 0.84
CA LEU A 148 -3.33 -8.75 0.82
C LEU A 148 -3.99 -8.25 2.09
N THR A 149 -3.46 -7.17 2.65
CA THR A 149 -4.01 -6.44 3.79
C THR A 149 -4.05 -4.95 3.50
N LYS A 150 -5.04 -4.26 4.04
CA LYS A 150 -5.29 -2.83 3.84
C LYS A 150 -5.10 -2.06 5.13
N TYR A 151 -4.42 -0.91 5.06
CA TYR A 151 -4.10 -0.07 6.21
C TYR A 151 -4.33 1.40 5.91
N VAL A 152 -4.74 2.15 6.91
CA VAL A 152 -4.68 3.60 6.93
C VAL A 152 -3.82 4.05 8.12
N PHE A 153 -2.87 4.91 7.85
CA PHE A 153 -2.05 5.57 8.87
C PHE A 153 -2.45 7.03 8.96
N SER A 154 -2.68 7.55 10.16
CA SER A 154 -3.11 8.94 10.32
C SER A 154 -2.51 9.65 11.53
N CYS A 155 -2.63 10.97 11.55
CA CYS A 155 -2.46 11.79 12.77
C CYS A 155 -3.79 12.42 13.22
N HIS A 156 -4.92 11.78 12.87
CA HIS A 156 -6.23 12.29 13.29
C HIS A 156 -6.33 12.35 14.82
N PRO A 157 -6.66 13.52 15.42
CA PRO A 157 -6.62 13.69 16.87
C PRO A 157 -7.69 12.86 17.61
N ASN A 158 -8.80 12.54 16.95
CA ASN A 158 -9.86 11.69 17.49
C ASN A 158 -10.44 10.78 16.42
N PRO A 159 -9.79 9.66 16.09
CA PRO A 159 -10.25 8.77 15.05
C PRO A 159 -11.45 7.89 15.45
N ALA A 160 -11.83 7.87 16.73
CA ALA A 160 -12.84 6.95 17.27
C ALA A 160 -14.19 7.00 16.53
N THR A 161 -14.60 8.16 16.01
CA THR A 161 -15.86 8.33 15.25
C THR A 161 -15.86 7.59 13.89
N TYR A 162 -14.71 7.19 13.42
CA TYR A 162 -14.52 6.49 12.15
C TYR A 162 -14.20 5.01 12.33
N LEU A 163 -14.00 4.57 13.58
CA LEU A 163 -13.53 3.23 13.89
C LEU A 163 -14.61 2.38 14.54
N ASP A 164 -14.43 1.08 14.44
CA ASP A 164 -15.22 0.08 15.12
C ASP A 164 -15.15 0.23 16.66
N PRO A 165 -15.99 -0.45 17.43
CA PRO A 165 -15.99 -0.33 18.90
C PRO A 165 -14.65 -0.70 19.56
N ASP A 166 -13.85 -1.53 18.91
CA ASP A 166 -12.50 -1.89 19.37
C ASP A 166 -11.44 -0.83 19.04
N GLY A 167 -11.79 0.21 18.29
CA GLY A 167 -10.88 1.28 17.85
C GLY A 167 -9.83 0.81 16.85
N LYS A 168 -10.12 -0.25 16.09
CA LYS A 168 -9.13 -0.93 15.27
C LYS A 168 -9.35 -0.79 13.78
N TYR A 169 -10.56 -0.97 13.32
CA TYR A 169 -10.93 -1.03 11.90
C TYR A 169 -11.86 0.12 11.53
N LEU A 170 -11.86 0.52 10.26
CA LEU A 170 -12.82 1.51 9.82
C LEU A 170 -14.24 0.97 9.90
N LEU A 171 -15.20 1.77 10.43
CA LEU A 171 -16.62 1.40 10.50
C LEU A 171 -17.22 1.06 9.15
N ARG A 172 -16.79 1.75 8.10
CA ARG A 172 -17.34 1.61 6.74
C ARG A 172 -16.74 0.45 5.94
N ASP A 173 -15.56 -0.02 6.34
CA ASP A 173 -14.90 -1.19 5.77
C ASP A 173 -13.97 -1.82 6.81
N HIS A 174 -14.42 -2.89 7.43
CA HIS A 174 -13.68 -3.62 8.47
C HIS A 174 -12.47 -4.39 7.93
N SER A 175 -12.23 -4.40 6.62
CA SER A 175 -10.98 -4.94 6.07
C SER A 175 -9.80 -3.97 6.21
N ILE A 176 -10.09 -2.67 6.49
CA ILE A 176 -9.07 -1.61 6.59
C ILE A 176 -8.71 -1.38 8.05
N ARG A 177 -7.48 -1.71 8.41
CA ARG A 177 -6.92 -1.50 9.75
C ARG A 177 -6.36 -0.08 9.88
N HIS A 178 -6.73 0.62 10.96
CA HIS A 178 -6.22 1.95 11.27
C HIS A 178 -5.06 1.89 12.28
N TYR A 179 -4.07 2.78 12.09
CA TYR A 179 -3.02 3.06 13.05
C TYR A 179 -2.72 4.56 13.10
N LEU A 180 -2.38 5.08 14.28
CA LEU A 180 -1.75 6.39 14.39
C LEU A 180 -0.29 6.29 13.97
N TYR A 181 0.25 7.36 13.36
CA TYR A 181 1.67 7.42 13.00
C TYR A 181 2.59 7.17 14.19
N SER A 182 2.25 7.73 15.37
CA SER A 182 2.99 7.54 16.62
C SER A 182 3.07 6.08 17.05
N ASP A 183 2.06 5.30 16.76
CA ASP A 183 1.95 3.93 17.21
C ASP A 183 2.75 2.97 16.34
N ILE A 184 3.01 3.37 15.09
CA ILE A 184 3.59 2.50 14.07
C ILE A 184 5.04 2.85 13.74
N ASP A 185 5.47 4.12 13.89
CA ASP A 185 6.86 4.53 13.58
C ASP A 185 7.86 3.76 14.46
N GLY A 186 8.84 3.16 13.82
CA GLY A 186 9.86 2.33 14.47
C GLY A 186 9.43 0.89 14.77
N LYS A 187 8.19 0.49 14.46
CA LYS A 187 7.72 -0.89 14.66
C LYS A 187 8.18 -1.82 13.53
N SER A 188 7.96 -3.12 13.74
CA SER A 188 8.11 -4.10 12.67
C SER A 188 6.89 -4.10 11.75
N LEU A 189 7.09 -4.28 10.45
CA LEU A 189 6.00 -4.52 9.49
C LEU A 189 5.19 -5.77 9.87
N ASP A 190 5.85 -6.79 10.46
CA ASP A 190 5.18 -7.99 10.95
C ASP A 190 4.29 -7.74 12.18
N ALA A 191 4.46 -6.61 12.86
CA ALA A 191 3.61 -6.18 13.96
C ALA A 191 2.33 -5.45 13.48
N LEU A 192 2.20 -5.19 12.17
CA LEU A 192 0.96 -4.71 11.56
C LEU A 192 -0.06 -5.84 11.58
N ASP A 193 -0.90 -5.83 12.60
CA ASP A 193 -1.93 -6.81 12.82
C ASP A 193 -3.18 -6.43 11.99
N ASN A 194 -3.51 -7.23 10.99
CA ASN A 194 -4.79 -7.17 10.28
C ASN A 194 -5.29 -8.60 10.06
N THR A 195 -6.36 -8.95 10.76
CA THR A 195 -6.97 -10.28 10.69
C THR A 195 -7.81 -10.49 9.42
N ASN A 196 -8.18 -9.39 8.76
CA ASN A 196 -8.95 -9.43 7.51
C ASN A 196 -7.99 -9.49 6.32
N ILE A 197 -7.59 -10.70 5.97
CA ILE A 197 -6.63 -10.99 4.90
C ILE A 197 -7.41 -11.39 3.64
N GLU A 198 -7.19 -10.67 2.56
CA GLU A 198 -7.72 -11.03 1.26
C GLU A 198 -6.75 -11.91 0.47
N SER A 199 -7.27 -12.91 -0.23
CA SER A 199 -6.46 -13.74 -1.13
C SER A 199 -6.52 -13.19 -2.54
N ILE A 200 -5.34 -12.94 -3.12
CA ILE A 200 -5.18 -12.61 -4.54
C ILE A 200 -4.73 -13.87 -5.27
N ASN A 201 -5.51 -14.28 -6.29
CA ASN A 201 -5.27 -15.44 -7.14
C ASN A 201 -4.80 -15.03 -8.53
#